data_4d552ac8bae4129f409287a93f4f21ce
#
_entry.id   4d552ac8bae4129f409287a93f4f21ce
#
_cell.length_a   1.000
_cell.length_b   1.000
_cell.length_c   1.000
_cell.angle_alpha   90.00
_cell.angle_beta   90.00
_cell.angle_gamma   90.00
#
_symmetry.space_group_name_H-M   'P 1'
#
loop_
_entity.id
_entity.type
_entity.pdbx_description
1 polymer ?
#
loop_
_entity_poly.entity_id
_entity_poly.type
_entity_poly.pdbx_seq_one_letter_code
_entity_poly.pdbx_strand_id
1 'polypeptide(L)'
;VTQRPQSRFVAHEPCPSCGSKDNLARYTDGHAYCFKGSCGYREGPTEGGASPPQFSHSKPRALEMTGVISGIPERRISEEVCRKYGVTVEFDTTGKISKHHYPYYDSNKNIVQSKVRTVEGKKFYKTGDTSASTLLFGQNTCSGKGKLTVVEGELDVLAVSEMFSGKFDVVSVRNGAGGAKDCIKDNLEFLEGYTEIRFCFDMDTEGQKAYDACKEILTPGKVLKMDLPAPFKDAGAMLVAGKQIPAFMSAFWDAKIFRPDGVVAGVDTWDSIVERRATKSFLYPYDGLNRMTKGYRAGDVVVVTSGTGMGKTQFMREFNHFLRDNTKPEDKVGILALEEDTSVTAMGLMSIEASRPLHMEEDTPNEELKPYWEKTMGTGKYFLFDHFGSTSEDRILNRMRYMIKGCNCNIVILDHLSIVVSDQEGGDERKVIDAIMTKMKTLAMETGASVFIISHLKRPEGKTHEEGGRVTLGQLRGSGGIAQIADMTIALERDQQHEDPEMRNISTVRILKNRFTGETGICCYLQYSKMTGRMVEVAQPSSQMSGDL
;
A
#
# COMPACT_ATOMS: atom_id res chain seq x y z
N VAL A 1 41.97 37.47 31.25
CA VAL A 1 40.79 36.91 30.57
C VAL A 1 40.86 35.40 30.70
N THR A 2 40.27 34.85 31.73
CA THR A 2 40.20 33.42 31.97
C THR A 2 39.09 32.85 31.09
N GLN A 3 39.45 32.01 30.09
CA GLN A 3 38.51 31.23 29.29
C GLN A 3 37.79 30.25 30.21
N ARG A 4 36.46 30.31 30.27
CA ARG A 4 35.64 29.28 30.91
C ARG A 4 35.84 27.97 30.15
N PRO A 5 36.08 26.83 30.81
CA PRO A 5 36.17 25.55 30.14
C PRO A 5 34.83 25.29 29.40
N GLN A 6 34.92 24.87 28.14
CA GLN A 6 33.75 24.46 27.35
C GLN A 6 33.11 23.23 27.99
N SER A 7 31.87 23.39 28.43
CA SER A 7 31.07 22.31 28.94
C SER A 7 30.79 21.28 27.85
N ARG A 8 30.98 19.98 28.11
CA ARG A 8 30.77 18.88 27.14
C ARG A 8 29.63 17.99 27.61
N PHE A 9 28.86 17.48 26.68
CA PHE A 9 27.82 16.50 26.93
C PHE A 9 28.40 15.22 27.57
N VAL A 10 27.73 14.68 28.59
CA VAL A 10 28.11 13.47 29.32
C VAL A 10 27.18 12.30 29.02
N ALA A 11 25.87 12.47 29.26
CA ALA A 11 24.90 11.39 29.13
C ALA A 11 23.47 11.93 29.02
N HIS A 12 22.55 11.09 28.54
CA HIS A 12 21.12 11.25 28.71
C HIS A 12 20.64 10.51 29.94
N GLU A 13 19.78 11.14 30.73
CA GLU A 13 19.24 10.62 32.00
C GLU A 13 17.72 10.78 32.05
N PRO A 14 17.02 10.03 32.94
CA PRO A 14 15.61 10.26 33.19
C PRO A 14 15.37 11.67 33.76
N CYS A 15 14.40 12.37 33.22
CA CYS A 15 14.04 13.70 33.70
C CYS A 15 13.11 13.61 34.93
N PRO A 16 13.49 14.20 36.08
CA PRO A 16 12.70 14.13 37.30
C PRO A 16 11.40 14.95 37.22
N SER A 17 11.34 15.91 36.32
CA SER A 17 10.15 16.77 36.15
C SER A 17 9.07 16.17 35.26
N CYS A 18 9.44 15.58 34.12
CA CYS A 18 8.47 15.06 33.17
C CYS A 18 8.44 13.54 33.03
N GLY A 19 9.28 12.81 33.79
CA GLY A 19 9.33 11.35 33.80
C GLY A 19 9.82 10.72 32.49
N SER A 20 10.33 11.50 31.52
CA SER A 20 10.94 10.93 30.31
C SER A 20 12.21 10.15 30.67
N LYS A 21 12.43 9.01 30.01
CA LYS A 21 13.50 8.07 30.37
C LYS A 21 14.91 8.55 29.97
N ASP A 22 15.01 9.46 28.96
CA ASP A 22 16.26 9.75 28.26
C ASP A 22 16.34 11.20 27.68
N ASN A 23 15.48 12.12 28.10
CA ASN A 23 15.46 13.49 27.55
C ASN A 23 16.20 14.53 28.39
N LEU A 24 16.80 14.16 29.52
CA LEU A 24 17.64 15.05 30.30
C LEU A 24 19.10 14.88 29.89
N ALA A 25 19.67 15.84 29.17
CA ALA A 25 21.08 15.86 28.83
C ALA A 25 21.90 16.48 29.98
N ARG A 26 22.90 15.75 30.50
CA ARG A 26 23.85 16.19 31.52
C ARG A 26 25.19 16.55 30.89
N TYR A 27 25.84 17.56 31.47
CA TYR A 27 27.08 18.13 30.98
C TYR A 27 28.18 18.10 32.05
N THR A 28 29.47 18.22 31.64
CA THR A 28 30.65 18.08 32.50
C THR A 28 30.78 19.12 33.62
N ASP A 29 30.11 20.25 33.52
CA ASP A 29 30.03 21.28 34.57
C ASP A 29 28.86 21.07 35.54
N GLY A 30 28.17 19.93 35.44
CA GLY A 30 27.04 19.54 36.27
C GLY A 30 25.70 20.12 35.86
N HIS A 31 25.64 21.02 34.89
CA HIS A 31 24.33 21.49 34.40
C HIS A 31 23.61 20.41 33.61
N ALA A 32 22.29 20.40 33.66
CA ALA A 32 21.45 19.51 32.87
C ALA A 32 20.25 20.26 32.29
N TYR A 33 19.80 19.76 31.13
CA TYR A 33 18.68 20.35 30.40
C TYR A 33 17.82 19.26 29.76
N CYS A 34 16.49 19.34 29.97
CA CYS A 34 15.54 18.41 29.36
C CYS A 34 15.10 18.91 27.98
N PHE A 35 15.35 18.10 26.94
CA PHE A 35 15.00 18.42 25.56
C PHE A 35 13.52 18.14 25.20
N LYS A 36 12.70 17.59 26.11
CA LYS A 36 11.28 17.44 25.87
C LYS A 36 10.65 18.84 25.84
N GLY A 37 10.15 19.23 24.67
CA GLY A 37 9.74 20.60 24.36
C GLY A 37 8.73 21.26 25.30
N SER A 38 7.99 20.46 26.10
CA SER A 38 7.03 20.96 27.11
C SER A 38 7.57 20.90 28.53
N CYS A 39 8.80 20.42 28.79
CA CYS A 39 9.29 20.17 30.15
C CYS A 39 10.02 21.38 30.77
N GLY A 40 10.90 22.00 30.00
CA GLY A 40 11.69 23.14 30.45
C GLY A 40 12.62 22.91 31.65
N TYR A 41 12.77 21.66 32.15
CA TYR A 41 13.60 21.33 33.30
C TYR A 41 15.07 21.64 33.03
N ARG A 42 15.73 22.32 33.98
CA ARG A 42 17.15 22.66 33.92
C ARG A 42 17.78 22.57 35.31
N GLU A 43 19.01 22.05 35.39
CA GLU A 43 19.86 22.09 36.54
C GLU A 43 21.03 23.05 36.25
N GLY A 44 21.42 23.88 37.22
CA GLY A 44 22.60 24.73 37.11
C GLY A 44 23.90 24.00 37.33
N PRO A 45 25.06 24.61 36.98
CA PRO A 45 26.36 23.99 37.24
C PRO A 45 26.64 23.87 38.74
N THR A 46 27.34 22.81 39.15
CA THR A 46 27.54 22.41 40.56
C THR A 46 28.71 23.11 41.30
N GLU A 47 29.36 24.12 40.72
CA GLU A 47 30.42 24.86 41.39
C GLU A 47 29.94 26.24 41.91
N GLY A 48 29.87 26.33 43.24
CA GLY A 48 29.75 27.61 44.00
C GLY A 48 28.38 27.90 44.57
N GLY A 49 28.11 27.37 45.72
CA GLY A 49 27.14 27.72 46.77
C GLY A 49 26.19 28.93 46.62
N ALA A 50 25.38 28.93 45.58
CA ALA A 50 24.18 29.75 45.55
C ALA A 50 22.99 28.79 45.31
N SER A 51 22.06 28.77 46.26
CA SER A 51 20.76 28.08 46.08
C SER A 51 20.18 28.44 44.73
N PRO A 52 19.68 27.43 43.95
CA PRO A 52 19.05 27.70 42.68
C PRO A 52 17.95 28.75 42.93
N PRO A 53 17.80 29.75 42.04
CA PRO A 53 16.67 30.67 42.16
C PRO A 53 15.41 29.79 42.15
N GLN A 54 14.69 29.82 43.26
CA GLN A 54 13.31 29.36 43.28
C GLN A 54 12.56 30.24 42.27
N PHE A 55 12.44 29.73 41.04
CA PHE A 55 11.43 30.28 40.14
C PHE A 55 10.10 29.94 40.81
N SER A 56 9.59 30.92 41.56
CA SER A 56 8.20 30.94 41.89
C SER A 56 7.47 30.77 40.54
N HIS A 57 6.73 29.71 40.39
CA HIS A 57 5.68 29.67 39.38
C HIS A 57 4.75 30.82 39.72
N SER A 58 5.03 32.01 39.21
CA SER A 58 4.05 33.07 39.16
C SER A 58 2.86 32.44 38.43
N LYS A 59 1.71 32.41 39.11
CA LYS A 59 0.47 32.00 38.47
C LYS A 59 0.42 32.68 37.11
N PRO A 60 0.18 31.96 36.00
CA PRO A 60 0.15 32.56 34.69
C PRO A 60 -0.81 33.75 34.76
N ARG A 61 -0.28 34.95 34.52
CA ARG A 61 -1.09 36.15 34.50
C ARG A 61 -2.00 36.02 33.29
N ALA A 62 -3.32 36.01 33.52
CA ALA A 62 -4.28 35.93 32.43
C ALA A 62 -3.94 37.05 31.41
N LEU A 63 -3.80 36.64 30.15
CA LEU A 63 -3.53 37.57 29.07
C LEU A 63 -4.81 38.35 28.75
N GLU A 64 -4.73 39.68 28.79
CA GLU A 64 -5.81 40.54 28.29
C GLU A 64 -5.78 40.56 26.75
N MET A 65 -6.93 40.30 26.12
CA MET A 65 -7.04 40.31 24.67
C MET A 65 -7.00 41.73 24.13
N THR A 66 -6.18 41.96 23.13
CA THR A 66 -6.14 43.22 22.39
C THR A 66 -7.28 43.28 21.36
N GLY A 67 -7.78 44.49 21.09
CA GLY A 67 -8.85 44.73 20.11
C GLY A 67 -10.25 44.62 20.70
N VAL A 68 -11.25 44.58 19.84
CA VAL A 68 -12.68 44.52 20.20
C VAL A 68 -13.35 43.32 19.56
N ILE A 69 -14.39 42.79 20.22
CA ILE A 69 -15.22 41.74 19.62
C ILE A 69 -16.06 42.41 18.52
N SER A 70 -15.92 41.87 17.30
CA SER A 70 -16.69 42.31 16.13
C SER A 70 -16.79 41.17 15.14
N GLY A 71 -17.79 41.20 14.29
CA GLY A 71 -17.87 40.26 13.15
C GLY A 71 -16.74 40.48 12.15
N ILE A 72 -16.54 39.52 11.28
CA ILE A 72 -15.58 39.60 10.17
C ILE A 72 -16.38 39.53 8.83
N PRO A 73 -16.93 40.68 8.37
CA PRO A 73 -17.87 40.72 7.24
C PRO A 73 -17.28 40.15 5.94
N GLU A 74 -15.99 40.40 5.68
CA GLU A 74 -15.29 39.89 4.49
C GLU A 74 -15.23 38.36 4.47
N ARG A 75 -15.39 37.71 5.63
CA ARG A 75 -15.44 36.26 5.79
C ARG A 75 -16.86 35.73 6.08
N ARG A 76 -17.87 36.63 6.10
CA ARG A 76 -19.25 36.33 6.48
C ARG A 76 -19.39 35.68 7.88
N ILE A 77 -18.50 36.03 8.80
CA ILE A 77 -18.51 35.59 10.19
C ILE A 77 -19.20 36.66 11.04
N SER A 78 -20.22 36.24 11.77
CA SER A 78 -21.00 37.13 12.66
C SER A 78 -20.22 37.50 13.92
N GLU A 79 -20.64 38.61 14.55
CA GLU A 79 -20.12 39.01 15.86
C GLU A 79 -20.47 37.97 16.93
N GLU A 80 -21.61 37.31 16.83
CA GLU A 80 -22.03 36.25 17.75
C GLU A 80 -21.03 35.06 17.77
N VAL A 81 -20.59 34.60 16.61
CA VAL A 81 -19.58 33.57 16.50
C VAL A 81 -18.22 34.05 17.03
N CYS A 82 -17.79 35.28 16.70
CA CYS A 82 -16.56 35.85 17.27
C CYS A 82 -16.63 35.92 18.80
N ARG A 83 -17.76 36.31 19.35
CA ARG A 83 -18.02 36.37 20.80
C ARG A 83 -17.96 34.99 21.45
N LYS A 84 -18.59 33.98 20.83
CA LYS A 84 -18.54 32.59 21.31
C LYS A 84 -17.11 32.11 21.49
N TYR A 85 -16.23 32.39 20.55
CA TYR A 85 -14.84 31.90 20.56
C TYR A 85 -13.85 32.90 21.20
N GLY A 86 -14.32 34.08 21.63
CA GLY A 86 -13.49 35.14 22.23
C GLY A 86 -12.55 35.81 21.24
N VAL A 87 -12.86 35.75 19.94
CA VAL A 87 -12.06 36.38 18.89
C VAL A 87 -12.26 37.87 18.87
N THR A 88 -11.15 38.63 18.85
CA THR A 88 -11.16 40.08 18.73
C THR A 88 -10.49 40.55 17.44
N VAL A 89 -10.80 41.77 17.01
CA VAL A 89 -10.22 42.37 15.81
C VAL A 89 -9.64 43.76 16.14
N GLU A 90 -8.58 44.13 15.44
CA GLU A 90 -8.08 45.51 15.42
C GLU A 90 -8.44 46.14 14.07
N PHE A 91 -8.81 47.42 14.14
CA PHE A 91 -9.08 48.24 12.94
C PHE A 91 -7.87 49.11 12.61
N ASP A 92 -7.66 49.41 11.36
CA ASP A 92 -6.73 50.41 10.90
C ASP A 92 -7.34 51.82 10.98
N THR A 93 -6.56 52.82 10.59
CA THR A 93 -7.00 54.23 10.58
C THR A 93 -8.14 54.51 9.60
N THR A 94 -8.43 53.60 8.68
CA THR A 94 -9.53 53.71 7.71
C THR A 94 -10.80 52.98 8.16
N GLY A 95 -10.78 52.33 9.33
CA GLY A 95 -11.89 51.55 9.85
C GLY A 95 -12.01 50.13 9.26
N LYS A 96 -10.98 49.63 8.54
CA LYS A 96 -10.93 48.28 8.08
C LYS A 96 -10.24 47.36 9.10
N ILE A 97 -10.67 46.10 9.17
CA ILE A 97 -10.03 45.10 10.03
C ILE A 97 -8.59 44.87 9.55
N SER A 98 -7.62 45.14 10.42
CA SER A 98 -6.19 44.97 10.15
C SER A 98 -5.62 43.67 10.73
N LYS A 99 -6.17 43.22 11.89
CA LYS A 99 -5.72 41.99 12.56
C LYS A 99 -6.88 41.25 13.18
N HIS A 100 -6.70 39.92 13.26
CA HIS A 100 -7.54 39.00 14.03
C HIS A 100 -6.71 38.44 15.19
N HIS A 101 -7.28 38.35 16.38
CA HIS A 101 -6.68 37.79 17.58
C HIS A 101 -7.48 36.56 18.02
N TYR A 102 -6.83 35.41 18.08
CA TYR A 102 -7.42 34.12 18.46
C TYR A 102 -6.89 33.72 19.84
N PRO A 103 -7.76 33.70 20.90
CA PRO A 103 -7.33 33.34 22.24
C PRO A 103 -7.07 31.85 22.35
N TYR A 104 -5.98 31.48 23.04
CA TYR A 104 -5.69 30.14 23.44
C TYR A 104 -5.69 30.00 24.93
N TYR A 105 -6.38 28.99 25.42
CA TYR A 105 -6.64 28.74 26.82
C TYR A 105 -5.77 27.62 27.37
N ASP A 106 -5.41 27.69 28.65
CA ASP A 106 -4.86 26.59 29.42
C ASP A 106 -5.97 25.63 29.90
N SER A 107 -5.61 24.55 30.59
CA SER A 107 -6.54 23.60 31.19
C SER A 107 -7.45 24.20 32.26
N ASN A 108 -7.07 25.33 32.84
CA ASN A 108 -7.85 26.08 33.84
C ASN A 108 -8.76 27.13 33.21
N LYS A 109 -8.86 27.16 31.89
CA LYS A 109 -9.65 28.13 31.08
C LYS A 109 -9.17 29.58 31.22
N ASN A 110 -7.90 29.84 31.56
CA ASN A 110 -7.30 31.14 31.47
C ASN A 110 -6.75 31.38 30.07
N ILE A 111 -6.90 32.59 29.53
CA ILE A 111 -6.24 32.97 28.28
C ILE A 111 -4.76 33.15 28.60
N VAL A 112 -3.91 32.31 28.03
CA VAL A 112 -2.46 32.35 28.25
C VAL A 112 -1.69 32.81 27.01
N GLN A 113 -2.30 32.68 25.85
CA GLN A 113 -1.70 33.01 24.56
C GLN A 113 -2.74 33.58 23.60
N SER A 114 -2.34 34.48 22.72
CA SER A 114 -3.12 34.88 21.55
C SER A 114 -2.31 34.68 20.28
N LYS A 115 -2.90 33.98 19.29
CA LYS A 115 -2.37 33.90 17.93
C LYS A 115 -2.96 35.04 17.13
N VAL A 116 -2.10 35.89 16.56
CA VAL A 116 -2.49 37.06 15.81
C VAL A 116 -2.24 36.84 14.33
N ARG A 117 -3.26 37.12 13.52
CA ARG A 117 -3.17 37.08 12.06
C ARG A 117 -3.34 38.49 11.51
N THR A 118 -2.35 39.01 10.75
CA THR A 118 -2.53 40.23 9.97
C THR A 118 -3.40 39.95 8.74
N VAL A 119 -4.34 40.85 8.42
CA VAL A 119 -5.19 40.69 7.23
C VAL A 119 -4.36 40.92 5.98
N GLU A 120 -3.58 41.98 5.94
CA GLU A 120 -2.61 42.25 4.88
C GLU A 120 -1.38 41.35 5.06
N GLY A 121 -0.93 40.71 4.00
CA GLY A 121 0.26 39.86 3.99
C GLY A 121 0.08 38.51 4.70
N LYS A 122 -1.05 38.22 5.34
CA LYS A 122 -1.40 36.96 6.02
C LYS A 122 -0.29 36.41 6.94
N LYS A 123 0.37 37.30 7.70
CA LYS A 123 1.43 36.90 8.65
C LYS A 123 0.81 36.49 9.98
N PHE A 124 1.45 35.51 10.63
CA PHE A 124 1.05 35.01 11.94
C PHE A 124 2.16 35.26 12.97
N TYR A 125 1.77 35.64 14.17
CA TYR A 125 2.65 35.69 15.34
C TYR A 125 1.84 35.39 16.60
N LYS A 126 2.53 35.11 17.70
CA LYS A 126 1.91 34.78 18.98
C LYS A 126 2.28 35.84 20.03
N THR A 127 1.35 36.15 20.91
CA THR A 127 1.55 37.02 22.08
C THR A 127 1.19 36.24 23.36
N GLY A 128 1.66 36.70 24.51
CA GLY A 128 1.48 36.03 25.78
C GLY A 128 2.56 34.95 26.06
N ASP A 129 2.24 33.96 26.86
CA ASP A 129 3.17 32.88 27.20
C ASP A 129 3.21 31.84 26.08
N THR A 130 4.19 31.97 25.20
CA THR A 130 4.36 31.04 24.03
C THR A 130 4.85 29.66 24.42
N SER A 131 5.27 29.48 25.67
CA SER A 131 5.71 28.18 26.23
C SER A 131 4.57 27.41 26.91
N ALA A 132 3.44 28.07 27.20
CA ALA A 132 2.32 27.47 27.88
C ALA A 132 1.69 26.35 27.02
N SER A 133 1.34 25.24 27.67
CA SER A 133 0.50 24.21 27.06
C SER A 133 -0.91 24.76 26.88
N THR A 134 -1.41 24.69 25.65
CA THR A 134 -2.74 25.23 25.34
C THR A 134 -3.68 24.16 24.84
N LEU A 135 -4.96 24.35 25.09
CA LEU A 135 -6.05 23.58 24.48
C LEU A 135 -6.09 23.79 22.95
N LEU A 136 -6.87 22.97 22.25
CA LEU A 136 -7.23 23.26 20.85
C LEU A 136 -7.98 24.59 20.75
N PHE A 137 -7.84 25.33 19.64
CA PHE A 137 -8.66 26.51 19.47
C PHE A 137 -10.15 26.11 19.40
N GLY A 138 -10.95 26.76 20.20
CA GLY A 138 -12.38 26.47 20.35
C GLY A 138 -12.74 25.39 21.38
N GLN A 139 -11.78 24.63 21.92
CA GLN A 139 -12.06 23.55 22.88
C GLN A 139 -12.75 24.02 24.15
N ASN A 140 -12.46 25.25 24.60
CA ASN A 140 -13.08 25.85 25.79
C ASN A 140 -14.60 26.09 25.64
N THR A 141 -15.11 26.08 24.41
CA THR A 141 -16.55 26.26 24.09
C THR A 141 -17.28 24.96 23.85
N CYS A 142 -16.56 23.83 23.85
CA CYS A 142 -17.06 22.53 23.48
C CYS A 142 -17.72 21.81 24.64
N SER A 143 -18.70 20.96 24.33
CA SER A 143 -19.44 20.11 25.28
C SER A 143 -18.67 18.89 25.77
N GLY A 144 -17.66 18.44 25.01
CA GLY A 144 -16.88 17.23 25.28
C GLY A 144 -17.60 15.91 24.96
N LYS A 145 -18.71 15.95 24.23
CA LYS A 145 -19.51 14.75 23.87
C LYS A 145 -20.26 14.92 22.56
N GLY A 146 -20.70 13.80 22.00
CA GLY A 146 -21.47 13.78 20.75
C GLY A 146 -20.58 13.82 19.52
N LYS A 147 -20.78 14.80 18.63
CA LYS A 147 -20.07 14.95 17.36
C LYS A 147 -19.16 16.16 17.42
N LEU A 148 -17.88 15.97 17.07
CA LEU A 148 -16.87 17.03 16.96
C LEU A 148 -16.43 17.18 15.52
N THR A 149 -16.25 18.42 15.06
CA THR A 149 -15.54 18.71 13.82
C THR A 149 -14.15 19.28 14.12
N VAL A 150 -13.12 18.70 13.53
CA VAL A 150 -11.73 19.17 13.64
C VAL A 150 -11.33 19.74 12.29
N VAL A 151 -10.94 21.01 12.28
CA VAL A 151 -10.49 21.74 11.10
C VAL A 151 -9.03 22.16 11.22
N GLU A 152 -8.47 22.73 10.15
CA GLU A 152 -7.04 23.07 10.12
C GLU A 152 -6.73 24.43 10.76
N GLY A 153 -7.58 25.42 10.58
CA GLY A 153 -7.34 26.80 11.00
C GLY A 153 -8.44 27.40 11.84
N GLU A 154 -8.09 28.50 12.56
CA GLU A 154 -9.01 29.24 13.45
C GLU A 154 -10.18 29.86 12.67
N LEU A 155 -9.92 30.38 11.45
CA LEU A 155 -10.98 30.94 10.60
C LEU A 155 -11.95 29.85 10.13
N ASP A 156 -11.50 28.65 9.94
CA ASP A 156 -12.36 27.53 9.57
C ASP A 156 -13.25 27.10 10.73
N VAL A 157 -12.75 27.15 11.98
CA VAL A 157 -13.60 26.94 13.16
C VAL A 157 -14.77 27.95 13.16
N LEU A 158 -14.46 29.22 12.94
CA LEU A 158 -15.50 30.27 12.91
C LEU A 158 -16.47 30.05 11.75
N ALA A 159 -15.96 29.70 10.56
CA ALA A 159 -16.76 29.43 9.38
C ALA A 159 -17.70 28.23 9.57
N VAL A 160 -17.17 27.12 10.10
CA VAL A 160 -17.96 25.92 10.39
C VAL A 160 -19.01 26.21 11.48
N SER A 161 -18.63 26.93 12.53
CA SER A 161 -19.58 27.34 13.58
C SER A 161 -20.70 28.22 13.04
N GLU A 162 -20.39 29.13 12.12
CA GLU A 162 -21.38 29.96 11.43
C GLU A 162 -22.37 29.07 10.63
N MET A 163 -21.86 28.18 9.82
CA MET A 163 -22.67 27.26 9.01
C MET A 163 -23.53 26.31 9.86
N PHE A 164 -23.07 25.95 11.05
CA PHE A 164 -23.84 25.13 12.00
C PHE A 164 -24.80 25.94 12.86
N SER A 165 -24.79 27.25 12.78
CA SER A 165 -25.49 28.16 13.73
C SER A 165 -25.18 27.78 15.19
N GLY A 166 -23.92 27.46 15.46
CA GLY A 166 -23.39 27.15 16.79
C GLY A 166 -23.81 25.78 17.39
N LYS A 167 -24.51 24.92 16.65
CA LYS A 167 -25.13 23.67 17.18
C LYS A 167 -24.16 22.52 17.45
N PHE A 168 -23.04 22.45 16.75
CA PHE A 168 -22.04 21.38 16.88
C PHE A 168 -20.72 21.93 17.40
N ASP A 169 -19.96 21.07 18.06
CA ASP A 169 -18.63 21.40 18.55
C ASP A 169 -17.63 21.43 17.40
N VAL A 170 -16.80 22.48 17.38
CA VAL A 170 -15.77 22.67 16.34
C VAL A 170 -14.49 23.13 17.00
N VAL A 171 -13.37 22.53 16.62
CA VAL A 171 -12.03 22.92 17.06
C VAL A 171 -11.06 22.94 15.89
N SER A 172 -9.95 23.67 16.01
CA SER A 172 -8.84 23.53 15.07
C SER A 172 -7.56 23.06 15.75
N VAL A 173 -6.67 22.45 14.93
CA VAL A 173 -5.29 22.20 15.33
C VAL A 173 -4.51 23.52 15.45
N ARG A 174 -3.49 23.55 16.33
CA ARG A 174 -2.81 24.81 16.72
C ARG A 174 -1.89 25.39 15.64
N ASN A 175 -1.24 24.54 14.86
CA ASN A 175 -0.16 24.94 13.95
C ASN A 175 -0.42 24.49 12.49
N GLY A 176 -1.69 24.35 12.09
CA GLY A 176 -2.07 23.88 10.77
C GLY A 176 -1.70 22.40 10.52
N ALA A 177 -1.75 21.98 9.26
CA ALA A 177 -1.52 20.60 8.84
C ALA A 177 -0.23 19.98 9.39
N GLY A 178 0.89 20.70 9.32
CA GLY A 178 2.21 20.19 9.74
C GLY A 178 2.33 19.84 11.23
N GLY A 179 1.51 20.47 12.09
CA GLY A 179 1.48 20.19 13.53
C GLY A 179 0.30 19.36 14.00
N ALA A 180 -0.55 18.91 13.10
CA ALA A 180 -1.82 18.27 13.42
C ALA A 180 -1.63 17.00 14.25
N LYS A 181 -0.72 16.11 13.85
CA LYS A 181 -0.46 14.83 14.52
C LYS A 181 -0.13 14.99 16.01
N ASP A 182 0.79 15.87 16.35
CA ASP A 182 1.20 16.08 17.74
C ASP A 182 0.09 16.79 18.51
N CYS A 183 -0.61 17.71 17.87
CA CYS A 183 -1.75 18.40 18.45
C CYS A 183 -2.89 17.43 18.83
N ILE A 184 -3.19 16.44 18.00
CA ILE A 184 -4.19 15.39 18.28
C ILE A 184 -3.72 14.51 19.45
N LYS A 185 -2.44 14.09 19.47
CA LYS A 185 -1.88 13.31 20.58
C LYS A 185 -1.96 14.01 21.92
N ASP A 186 -1.62 15.30 21.94
CA ASP A 186 -1.63 16.12 23.16
C ASP A 186 -3.04 16.29 23.75
N ASN A 187 -4.09 16.14 22.92
CA ASN A 187 -5.49 16.33 23.30
C ASN A 187 -6.33 15.05 23.21
N LEU A 188 -5.68 13.88 23.26
CA LEU A 188 -6.31 12.58 23.04
C LEU A 188 -7.50 12.33 23.98
N GLU A 189 -7.35 12.62 25.28
CA GLU A 189 -8.41 12.41 26.29
C GLU A 189 -9.67 13.23 25.95
N PHE A 190 -9.51 14.49 25.57
CA PHE A 190 -10.65 15.34 25.15
C PHE A 190 -11.32 14.79 23.89
N LEU A 191 -10.54 14.41 22.88
CA LEU A 191 -11.04 13.91 21.60
C LEU A 191 -11.78 12.57 21.78
N GLU A 192 -11.23 11.66 22.57
CA GLU A 192 -11.86 10.37 22.84
C GLU A 192 -13.17 10.44 23.63
N GLY A 193 -13.49 11.58 24.25
CA GLY A 193 -14.78 11.86 24.86
C GLY A 193 -15.95 11.91 23.86
N TYR A 194 -15.67 12.15 22.59
CA TYR A 194 -16.69 12.24 21.53
C TYR A 194 -17.05 10.87 20.97
N THR A 195 -18.29 10.74 20.49
CA THR A 195 -18.76 9.53 19.79
C THR A 195 -18.31 9.52 18.33
N GLU A 196 -18.19 10.70 17.70
CA GLU A 196 -17.77 10.86 16.33
C GLU A 196 -16.87 12.11 16.20
N ILE A 197 -15.74 11.94 15.52
CA ILE A 197 -14.77 12.99 15.26
C ILE A 197 -14.60 13.15 13.75
N ARG A 198 -15.11 14.24 13.19
CA ARG A 198 -15.05 14.55 11.77
C ARG A 198 -13.87 15.44 11.47
N PHE A 199 -12.92 14.94 10.69
CA PHE A 199 -11.83 15.75 10.16
C PHE A 199 -12.27 16.43 8.87
N CYS A 200 -12.33 17.76 8.89
CA CYS A 200 -12.59 18.62 7.75
C CYS A 200 -11.35 19.50 7.53
N PHE A 201 -10.26 18.87 7.09
CA PHE A 201 -9.03 19.54 6.72
C PHE A 201 -9.11 20.09 5.29
N ASP A 202 -8.14 20.90 4.90
CA ASP A 202 -8.07 21.45 3.56
C ASP A 202 -8.08 20.36 2.50
N MET A 203 -8.79 20.59 1.38
CA MET A 203 -8.92 19.61 0.27
C MET A 203 -7.66 19.56 -0.62
N ASP A 204 -6.51 19.96 -0.10
CA ASP A 204 -5.24 19.89 -0.79
C ASP A 204 -4.36 18.71 -0.28
N THR A 205 -3.17 18.58 -0.89
CA THR A 205 -2.23 17.48 -0.54
C THR A 205 -1.77 17.54 0.91
N GLU A 206 -1.59 18.72 1.49
CA GLU A 206 -1.11 18.87 2.87
C GLU A 206 -2.21 18.53 3.88
N GLY A 207 -3.45 18.96 3.64
CA GLY A 207 -4.61 18.57 4.46
C GLY A 207 -4.86 17.06 4.41
N GLN A 208 -4.71 16.43 3.23
CA GLN A 208 -4.81 14.96 3.11
C GLN A 208 -3.73 14.23 3.90
N LYS A 209 -2.47 14.68 3.84
CA LYS A 209 -1.38 14.12 4.64
C LYS A 209 -1.62 14.28 6.14
N ALA A 210 -2.13 15.45 6.55
CA ALA A 210 -2.47 15.70 7.95
C ALA A 210 -3.57 14.76 8.46
N TYR A 211 -4.62 14.55 7.66
CA TYR A 211 -5.66 13.56 7.98
C TYR A 211 -5.08 12.15 8.12
N ASP A 212 -4.26 11.72 7.16
CA ASP A 212 -3.63 10.38 7.18
C ASP A 212 -2.71 10.20 8.40
N ALA A 213 -2.04 11.24 8.84
CA ALA A 213 -1.21 11.22 10.04
C ALA A 213 -2.01 11.18 11.36
N CYS A 214 -3.27 11.64 11.35
CA CYS A 214 -4.12 11.75 12.54
C CYS A 214 -5.10 10.59 12.71
N LYS A 215 -5.61 10.02 11.61
CA LYS A 215 -6.70 9.05 11.62
C LYS A 215 -6.43 7.78 12.44
N GLU A 216 -5.16 7.36 12.54
CA GLU A 216 -4.76 6.14 13.26
C GLU A 216 -4.47 6.34 14.75
N ILE A 217 -4.48 7.60 15.22
CA ILE A 217 -4.18 7.94 16.63
C ILE A 217 -5.41 7.70 17.52
N LEU A 218 -6.59 7.88 16.94
CA LEU A 218 -7.87 7.81 17.62
C LEU A 218 -8.51 6.42 17.49
N THR A 219 -9.46 6.12 18.35
CA THR A 219 -10.19 4.85 18.32
C THR A 219 -10.85 4.63 16.95
N PRO A 220 -10.55 3.50 16.25
CA PRO A 220 -11.21 3.15 15.00
C PRO A 220 -12.74 3.16 15.12
N GLY A 221 -13.42 3.66 14.11
CA GLY A 221 -14.88 3.80 14.08
C GLY A 221 -15.41 5.13 14.63
N LYS A 222 -14.63 5.89 15.41
CA LYS A 222 -14.98 7.27 15.81
C LYS A 222 -14.56 8.32 14.80
N VAL A 223 -13.54 8.02 13.98
CA VAL A 223 -12.94 8.96 13.03
C VAL A 223 -13.69 8.93 11.71
N LEU A 224 -14.11 10.09 11.25
CA LEU A 224 -14.75 10.28 9.96
C LEU A 224 -13.97 11.30 9.13
N LYS A 225 -13.87 11.07 7.82
CA LYS A 225 -13.37 12.06 6.86
C LYS A 225 -14.53 12.82 6.26
N MET A 226 -14.45 14.12 6.32
CA MET A 226 -15.42 15.03 5.72
C MET A 226 -14.78 15.69 4.49
N ASP A 227 -15.19 15.28 3.30
CA ASP A 227 -14.74 15.85 2.04
C ASP A 227 -15.68 16.98 1.61
N LEU A 228 -15.14 18.17 1.39
CA LEU A 228 -15.91 19.30 0.89
C LEU A 228 -16.13 19.17 -0.62
N PRO A 229 -17.30 19.58 -1.15
CA PRO A 229 -17.55 19.53 -2.58
C PRO A 229 -16.68 20.49 -3.36
N ALA A 230 -16.18 20.09 -4.51
CA ALA A 230 -15.46 20.96 -5.42
C ALA A 230 -16.33 22.18 -5.84
N PRO A 231 -15.77 23.38 -6.02
CA PRO A 231 -14.33 23.68 -6.06
C PRO A 231 -13.73 24.18 -4.72
N PHE A 232 -14.38 23.94 -3.60
CA PHE A 232 -13.98 24.51 -2.32
C PHE A 232 -12.78 23.79 -1.71
N LYS A 233 -11.77 24.59 -1.36
CA LYS A 233 -10.57 24.08 -0.71
C LYS A 233 -10.76 23.88 0.80
N ASP A 234 -11.43 24.84 1.46
CA ASP A 234 -11.61 24.90 2.90
C ASP A 234 -13.03 25.37 3.25
N ALA A 235 -13.40 25.24 4.53
CA ALA A 235 -14.70 25.65 5.03
C ALA A 235 -14.90 27.18 4.95
N GLY A 236 -13.84 27.96 5.13
CA GLY A 236 -13.88 29.42 5.02
C GLY A 236 -14.23 29.87 3.60
N ALA A 237 -13.62 29.26 2.56
CA ALA A 237 -13.95 29.55 1.16
C ALA A 237 -15.41 29.23 0.85
N MET A 238 -15.91 28.13 1.40
CA MET A 238 -17.29 27.68 1.20
C MET A 238 -18.30 28.65 1.83
N LEU A 239 -18.05 29.15 3.03
CA LEU A 239 -18.88 30.15 3.68
C LEU A 239 -18.92 31.48 2.90
N VAL A 240 -17.75 31.97 2.44
CA VAL A 240 -17.63 33.19 1.64
C VAL A 240 -18.42 33.14 0.34
N ALA A 241 -18.46 31.97 -0.30
CA ALA A 241 -19.24 31.75 -1.53
C ALA A 241 -20.77 31.85 -1.32
N GLY A 242 -21.26 31.82 -0.09
CA GLY A 242 -22.65 32.10 0.26
C GLY A 242 -23.56 30.86 0.26
N LYS A 243 -24.45 30.63 -0.68
CA LYS A 243 -25.53 29.63 -0.69
C LYS A 243 -25.11 28.16 -0.53
N GLN A 244 -24.00 27.89 0.17
CA GLN A 244 -23.39 26.55 0.23
C GLN A 244 -23.68 25.79 1.54
N ILE A 245 -24.43 26.39 2.48
CA ILE A 245 -24.76 25.72 3.76
C ILE A 245 -25.40 24.35 3.56
N PRO A 246 -26.37 24.13 2.64
CA PRO A 246 -26.94 22.81 2.43
C PRO A 246 -25.89 21.79 1.95
N ALA A 247 -24.98 22.19 1.06
CA ALA A 247 -23.93 21.32 0.57
C ALA A 247 -22.89 20.97 1.67
N PHE A 248 -22.58 21.95 2.56
CA PHE A 248 -21.75 21.71 3.71
C PHE A 248 -22.42 20.73 4.70
N MET A 249 -23.71 20.90 4.95
CA MET A 249 -24.48 19.99 5.81
C MET A 249 -24.56 18.59 5.21
N SER A 250 -24.70 18.47 3.90
CA SER A 250 -24.62 17.16 3.22
C SER A 250 -23.26 16.51 3.45
N ALA A 251 -22.15 17.21 3.19
CA ALA A 251 -20.81 16.72 3.44
C ALA A 251 -20.58 16.31 4.92
N PHE A 252 -21.18 17.02 5.86
CA PHE A 252 -21.12 16.67 7.28
C PHE A 252 -21.82 15.34 7.58
N TRP A 253 -23.02 15.12 7.03
CA TRP A 253 -23.76 13.88 7.27
C TRP A 253 -23.24 12.70 6.46
N ASP A 254 -22.67 12.95 5.27
CA ASP A 254 -22.10 11.96 4.36
C ASP A 254 -20.62 11.65 4.67
N ALA A 255 -20.08 12.20 5.79
CA ALA A 255 -18.70 11.96 6.19
C ALA A 255 -18.40 10.45 6.33
N LYS A 256 -17.31 10.01 5.69
CA LYS A 256 -16.93 8.60 5.60
C LYS A 256 -16.18 8.15 6.86
N ILE A 257 -16.66 7.07 7.48
CA ILE A 257 -15.98 6.45 8.62
C ILE A 257 -14.61 5.95 8.18
N PHE A 258 -13.56 6.35 8.91
CA PHE A 258 -12.24 5.75 8.73
C PHE A 258 -12.29 4.28 9.13
N ARG A 259 -11.86 3.44 8.22
CA ARG A 259 -11.65 2.01 8.44
C ARG A 259 -10.17 1.72 8.28
N PRO A 260 -9.55 0.94 9.17
CA PRO A 260 -8.17 0.51 9.00
C PRO A 260 -7.96 -0.14 7.62
N ASP A 261 -6.74 -0.06 7.11
CA ASP A 261 -6.40 -0.63 5.81
C ASP A 261 -6.86 -2.09 5.68
N GLY A 262 -7.51 -2.38 4.56
CA GLY A 262 -8.05 -3.71 4.26
C GLY A 262 -9.47 -3.97 4.76
N VAL A 263 -10.08 -3.07 5.56
CA VAL A 263 -11.49 -3.19 5.99
C VAL A 263 -12.40 -2.41 5.05
N VAL A 264 -13.17 -3.12 4.23
CA VAL A 264 -14.13 -2.55 3.28
C VAL A 264 -15.55 -2.93 3.70
N ALA A 265 -16.50 -1.97 3.72
CA ALA A 265 -17.89 -2.32 3.95
C ALA A 265 -18.50 -2.99 2.72
N GLY A 266 -19.34 -4.00 2.95
CA GLY A 266 -20.01 -4.71 1.85
C GLY A 266 -20.78 -3.78 0.90
N VAL A 267 -21.38 -2.72 1.41
CA VAL A 267 -22.11 -1.71 0.60
C VAL A 267 -21.22 -0.93 -0.36
N ASP A 268 -19.91 -0.82 -0.07
CA ASP A 268 -18.94 -0.08 -0.89
C ASP A 268 -18.29 -0.96 -1.98
N THR A 269 -18.68 -2.25 -2.08
CA THR A 269 -18.05 -3.21 -3.00
C THR A 269 -18.65 -3.23 -4.40
N TRP A 270 -19.78 -2.56 -4.64
CA TRP A 270 -20.52 -2.65 -5.91
C TRP A 270 -19.67 -2.28 -7.13
N ASP A 271 -18.99 -1.16 -7.10
CA ASP A 271 -18.19 -0.68 -8.23
C ASP A 271 -17.04 -1.65 -8.54
N SER A 272 -16.38 -2.16 -7.51
CA SER A 272 -15.32 -3.17 -7.67
C SER A 272 -15.85 -4.51 -8.22
N ILE A 273 -17.09 -4.90 -7.88
CA ILE A 273 -17.74 -6.08 -8.47
C ILE A 273 -18.01 -5.86 -9.95
N VAL A 274 -18.55 -4.69 -10.33
CA VAL A 274 -18.84 -4.36 -11.73
C VAL A 274 -17.55 -4.33 -12.55
N GLU A 275 -16.51 -3.67 -12.05
CA GLU A 275 -15.20 -3.59 -12.70
C GLU A 275 -14.59 -4.99 -12.88
N ARG A 276 -14.60 -5.81 -11.83
CA ARG A 276 -14.07 -7.18 -11.88
C ARG A 276 -14.86 -8.07 -12.86
N ARG A 277 -16.18 -7.90 -12.96
CA ARG A 277 -17.00 -8.64 -13.96
C ARG A 277 -16.72 -8.20 -15.39
N ALA A 278 -16.37 -6.95 -15.62
CA ALA A 278 -15.98 -6.43 -16.93
C ALA A 278 -14.59 -6.95 -17.36
N THR A 279 -13.73 -7.36 -16.43
CA THR A 279 -12.42 -7.94 -16.71
C THR A 279 -12.60 -9.35 -17.28
N LYS A 280 -12.31 -9.48 -18.58
CA LYS A 280 -12.37 -10.79 -19.27
C LYS A 280 -11.27 -11.72 -18.77
N SER A 281 -11.57 -13.04 -18.77
CA SER A 281 -10.54 -14.07 -18.62
C SER A 281 -9.67 -14.13 -19.87
N PHE A 282 -8.40 -14.46 -19.67
CA PHE A 282 -7.44 -14.71 -20.74
C PHE A 282 -7.41 -16.20 -21.04
N LEU A 283 -7.20 -16.56 -22.31
CA LEU A 283 -7.26 -17.93 -22.76
C LEU A 283 -5.88 -18.61 -22.72
N TYR A 284 -5.90 -19.93 -22.71
CA TYR A 284 -4.77 -20.81 -22.97
C TYR A 284 -4.76 -21.25 -24.45
N PRO A 285 -3.66 -21.81 -24.97
CA PRO A 285 -3.61 -22.31 -26.35
C PRO A 285 -4.45 -23.58 -26.61
N TYR A 286 -5.05 -24.14 -25.57
CA TYR A 286 -5.73 -25.44 -25.62
C TYR A 286 -7.20 -25.33 -25.23
N ASP A 287 -8.08 -25.83 -26.09
CA ASP A 287 -9.53 -25.69 -25.91
C ASP A 287 -10.07 -26.46 -24.71
N GLY A 288 -9.54 -27.67 -24.45
CA GLY A 288 -9.93 -28.48 -23.30
C GLY A 288 -9.59 -27.77 -21.98
N LEU A 289 -8.43 -27.12 -21.94
CA LEU A 289 -8.02 -26.34 -20.77
C LEU A 289 -8.95 -25.14 -20.57
N ASN A 290 -9.30 -24.43 -21.64
CA ASN A 290 -10.23 -23.29 -21.59
C ASN A 290 -11.66 -23.73 -21.19
N ARG A 291 -12.14 -24.86 -21.67
CA ARG A 291 -13.48 -25.37 -21.30
C ARG A 291 -13.61 -25.61 -19.81
N MET A 292 -12.61 -26.25 -19.17
CA MET A 292 -12.64 -26.60 -17.75
C MET A 292 -12.31 -25.42 -16.84
N THR A 293 -11.35 -24.56 -17.22
CA THR A 293 -10.87 -23.47 -16.35
C THR A 293 -11.58 -22.14 -16.58
N LYS A 294 -12.23 -21.95 -17.73
CA LYS A 294 -12.71 -20.64 -18.25
C LYS A 294 -11.56 -19.64 -18.41
N GLY A 295 -10.34 -20.14 -18.71
CA GLY A 295 -9.13 -19.32 -18.79
C GLY A 295 -8.52 -18.95 -17.44
N TYR A 296 -7.55 -18.02 -17.43
CA TYR A 296 -6.96 -17.42 -16.22
C TYR A 296 -7.32 -15.93 -16.13
N ARG A 297 -7.10 -15.32 -14.98
CA ARG A 297 -7.55 -13.95 -14.68
C ARG A 297 -6.38 -13.10 -14.19
N ALA A 298 -6.53 -11.79 -14.33
CA ALA A 298 -5.62 -10.83 -13.72
C ALA A 298 -5.49 -11.10 -12.20
N GLY A 299 -4.26 -11.16 -11.71
CA GLY A 299 -3.96 -11.45 -10.31
C GLY A 299 -3.97 -12.94 -9.93
N ASP A 300 -4.19 -13.87 -10.89
CA ASP A 300 -4.08 -15.31 -10.63
C ASP A 300 -2.62 -15.76 -10.50
N VAL A 301 -2.40 -16.69 -9.57
CA VAL A 301 -1.18 -17.49 -9.47
C VAL A 301 -1.47 -18.89 -9.96
N VAL A 302 -0.86 -19.24 -11.09
CA VAL A 302 -1.04 -20.54 -11.77
C VAL A 302 0.23 -21.36 -11.63
N VAL A 303 0.11 -22.57 -11.10
CA VAL A 303 1.24 -23.50 -10.98
C VAL A 303 1.14 -24.58 -12.06
N VAL A 304 2.22 -24.76 -12.81
CA VAL A 304 2.37 -25.85 -13.78
C VAL A 304 3.39 -26.83 -13.22
N THR A 305 3.02 -28.11 -13.15
CA THR A 305 3.87 -29.16 -12.57
C THR A 305 3.88 -30.43 -13.39
N SER A 306 4.96 -31.17 -13.29
CA SER A 306 5.07 -32.54 -13.81
C SER A 306 6.34 -33.23 -13.30
N GLY A 307 6.52 -34.49 -13.56
CA GLY A 307 7.81 -35.19 -13.46
C GLY A 307 8.89 -34.56 -14.37
N THR A 308 10.12 -34.99 -14.20
CA THR A 308 11.25 -34.54 -15.02
C THR A 308 11.08 -34.99 -16.48
N GLY A 309 11.39 -34.14 -17.45
CA GLY A 309 11.32 -34.47 -18.87
C GLY A 309 9.91 -34.63 -19.45
N MET A 310 8.84 -34.27 -18.72
CA MET A 310 7.44 -34.40 -19.15
C MET A 310 6.94 -33.28 -20.07
N GLY A 311 7.77 -32.29 -20.39
CA GLY A 311 7.41 -31.21 -21.33
C GLY A 311 6.89 -29.95 -20.72
N LYS A 312 7.16 -29.64 -19.42
CA LYS A 312 6.78 -28.36 -18.78
C LYS A 312 7.25 -27.15 -19.57
N THR A 313 8.54 -27.10 -19.87
CA THR A 313 9.16 -25.98 -20.61
C THR A 313 8.55 -25.85 -22.01
N GLN A 314 8.27 -26.97 -22.68
CA GLN A 314 7.61 -26.96 -23.99
C GLN A 314 6.16 -26.43 -23.90
N PHE A 315 5.39 -26.86 -22.90
CA PHE A 315 4.06 -26.33 -22.64
C PHE A 315 4.09 -24.81 -22.41
N MET A 316 5.06 -24.32 -21.66
CA MET A 316 5.22 -22.89 -21.41
C MET A 316 5.70 -22.12 -22.65
N ARG A 317 6.51 -22.74 -23.53
CA ARG A 317 6.89 -22.13 -24.82
C ARG A 317 5.67 -21.97 -25.74
N GLU A 318 4.81 -22.97 -25.85
CA GLU A 318 3.53 -22.87 -26.59
C GLU A 318 2.63 -21.80 -26.00
N PHE A 319 2.52 -21.73 -24.67
CA PHE A 319 1.75 -20.69 -23.99
C PHE A 319 2.32 -19.30 -24.26
N ASN A 320 3.61 -19.11 -24.13
CA ASN A 320 4.27 -17.84 -24.43
C ASN A 320 4.05 -17.40 -25.87
N HIS A 321 4.20 -18.33 -26.83
CA HIS A 321 3.96 -18.04 -28.24
C HIS A 321 2.50 -17.62 -28.48
N PHE A 322 1.54 -18.34 -27.87
CA PHE A 322 0.11 -18.01 -27.95
C PHE A 322 -0.20 -16.61 -27.39
N LEU A 323 0.44 -16.19 -26.28
CA LEU A 323 0.26 -14.88 -25.68
C LEU A 323 0.64 -13.74 -26.62
N ARG A 324 1.61 -13.94 -27.51
CA ARG A 324 2.02 -12.92 -28.48
C ARG A 324 0.84 -12.39 -29.29
N ASP A 325 0.00 -13.30 -29.78
CA ASP A 325 -1.07 -13.00 -30.73
C ASP A 325 -2.44 -12.83 -30.06
N ASN A 326 -2.58 -13.32 -28.82
CA ASN A 326 -3.86 -13.41 -28.12
C ASN A 326 -3.97 -12.49 -26.88
N THR A 327 -3.05 -11.55 -26.72
CA THR A 327 -3.11 -10.48 -25.74
C THR A 327 -3.04 -9.12 -26.44
N LYS A 328 -3.37 -8.04 -25.73
CA LYS A 328 -3.33 -6.70 -26.31
C LYS A 328 -1.89 -6.32 -26.71
N PRO A 329 -1.69 -5.42 -27.68
CA PRO A 329 -0.36 -4.98 -28.09
C PRO A 329 0.49 -4.41 -26.95
N GLU A 330 -0.14 -3.71 -26.00
CA GLU A 330 0.49 -3.13 -24.83
C GLU A 330 0.84 -4.14 -23.72
N ASP A 331 0.20 -5.34 -23.71
CA ASP A 331 0.49 -6.38 -22.73
C ASP A 331 1.87 -6.98 -22.98
N LYS A 332 2.64 -7.15 -21.91
CA LYS A 332 4.01 -7.67 -21.96
C LYS A 332 4.18 -8.87 -21.04
N VAL A 333 5.14 -9.72 -21.38
CA VAL A 333 5.45 -10.96 -20.69
C VAL A 333 6.86 -10.92 -20.13
N GLY A 334 7.00 -11.09 -18.83
CA GLY A 334 8.28 -11.25 -18.15
C GLY A 334 8.59 -12.74 -17.96
N ILE A 335 9.77 -13.19 -18.36
CA ILE A 335 10.20 -14.60 -18.25
C ILE A 335 11.48 -14.66 -17.41
N LEU A 336 11.40 -15.37 -16.28
CA LEU A 336 12.51 -15.72 -15.42
C LEU A 336 12.78 -17.22 -15.57
N ALA A 337 13.56 -17.58 -16.60
CA ALA A 337 14.01 -18.95 -16.84
C ALA A 337 15.32 -19.16 -16.07
N LEU A 338 15.26 -19.80 -14.92
CA LEU A 338 16.42 -19.99 -14.03
C LEU A 338 17.27 -21.21 -14.37
N GLU A 339 16.82 -22.08 -15.29
CA GLU A 339 17.55 -23.25 -15.79
C GLU A 339 18.18 -23.01 -17.16
N GLU A 340 17.75 -21.98 -17.88
CA GLU A 340 18.18 -21.70 -19.24
C GLU A 340 18.72 -20.27 -19.33
N ASP A 341 19.70 -20.03 -20.17
CA ASP A 341 20.09 -18.66 -20.51
C ASP A 341 19.04 -18.00 -21.44
N THR A 342 19.16 -16.69 -21.59
CA THR A 342 18.20 -15.90 -22.38
C THR A 342 18.21 -16.27 -23.86
N SER A 343 19.35 -16.72 -24.42
CA SER A 343 19.45 -17.13 -25.82
C SER A 343 18.74 -18.48 -26.07
N VAL A 344 18.84 -19.42 -25.15
CA VAL A 344 18.12 -20.70 -25.22
C VAL A 344 16.61 -20.48 -25.12
N THR A 345 16.17 -19.63 -24.20
CA THR A 345 14.76 -19.26 -24.07
C THR A 345 14.24 -18.59 -25.36
N ALA A 346 14.99 -17.64 -25.93
CA ALA A 346 14.64 -16.97 -27.18
C ALA A 346 14.58 -17.96 -28.36
N MET A 347 15.60 -18.81 -28.51
CA MET A 347 15.64 -19.82 -29.55
C MET A 347 14.49 -20.82 -29.44
N GLY A 348 14.08 -21.17 -28.21
CA GLY A 348 12.91 -22.00 -27.94
C GLY A 348 11.62 -21.39 -28.50
N LEU A 349 11.39 -20.08 -28.32
CA LEU A 349 10.23 -19.38 -28.87
C LEU A 349 10.29 -19.23 -30.40
N MET A 350 11.48 -18.95 -30.95
CA MET A 350 11.71 -18.95 -32.39
C MET A 350 11.41 -20.33 -33.02
N SER A 351 11.75 -21.43 -32.33
CA SER A 351 11.47 -22.79 -32.79
C SER A 351 9.95 -23.05 -32.89
N ILE A 352 9.15 -22.52 -31.95
CA ILE A 352 7.69 -22.60 -32.01
C ILE A 352 7.16 -21.86 -33.23
N GLU A 353 7.63 -20.63 -33.47
CA GLU A 353 7.24 -19.80 -34.62
C GLU A 353 7.62 -20.48 -35.96
N ALA A 354 8.82 -21.04 -36.03
CA ALA A 354 9.29 -21.75 -37.21
C ALA A 354 8.58 -23.11 -37.45
N SER A 355 7.94 -23.65 -36.41
CA SER A 355 7.50 -25.07 -36.39
C SER A 355 8.63 -26.02 -36.75
N ARG A 356 9.83 -25.73 -36.28
CA ARG A 356 11.09 -26.48 -36.46
C ARG A 356 11.93 -26.42 -35.19
N PRO A 357 12.61 -27.47 -34.78
CA PRO A 357 13.48 -27.46 -33.61
C PRO A 357 14.83 -26.76 -33.91
N LEU A 358 14.81 -25.44 -34.11
CA LEU A 358 15.98 -24.64 -34.54
C LEU A 358 17.20 -24.83 -33.65
N HIS A 359 17.02 -25.10 -32.36
CA HIS A 359 18.12 -25.39 -31.42
C HIS A 359 18.89 -26.71 -31.72
N MET A 360 18.36 -27.55 -32.58
CA MET A 360 19.00 -28.81 -33.05
C MET A 360 19.67 -28.63 -34.43
N GLU A 361 19.51 -27.47 -35.04
CA GLU A 361 19.98 -27.16 -36.40
C GLU A 361 21.19 -26.23 -36.34
N GLU A 362 22.40 -26.79 -36.07
CA GLU A 362 23.62 -26.00 -35.83
C GLU A 362 24.06 -25.17 -37.06
N ASP A 363 23.74 -25.60 -38.26
CA ASP A 363 24.15 -24.99 -39.53
C ASP A 363 23.13 -23.97 -40.08
N THR A 364 22.06 -23.63 -39.39
CA THR A 364 21.07 -22.66 -39.88
C THR A 364 21.68 -21.25 -39.97
N PRO A 365 21.71 -20.62 -41.17
CA PRO A 365 22.26 -19.28 -41.33
C PRO A 365 21.52 -18.22 -40.50
N ASN A 366 22.26 -17.23 -40.00
CA ASN A 366 21.67 -16.15 -39.19
C ASN A 366 20.56 -15.38 -39.94
N GLU A 367 20.69 -15.24 -41.25
CA GLU A 367 19.73 -14.58 -42.13
C GLU A 367 18.40 -15.32 -42.16
N GLU A 368 18.41 -16.65 -42.01
CA GLU A 368 17.21 -17.48 -41.91
C GLU A 368 16.59 -17.40 -40.52
N LEU A 369 17.37 -17.26 -39.47
CA LEU A 369 16.90 -17.13 -38.07
C LEU A 369 16.24 -15.78 -37.79
N LYS A 370 16.76 -14.71 -38.41
CA LYS A 370 16.34 -13.35 -38.12
C LYS A 370 14.85 -13.06 -38.28
N PRO A 371 14.14 -13.54 -39.33
CA PRO A 371 12.69 -13.37 -39.45
C PRO A 371 11.89 -14.00 -38.28
N TYR A 372 12.33 -15.12 -37.73
CA TYR A 372 11.69 -15.75 -36.59
C TYR A 372 11.94 -14.96 -35.30
N TRP A 373 13.15 -14.39 -35.15
CA TRP A 373 13.46 -13.48 -34.06
C TRP A 373 12.62 -12.19 -34.14
N GLU A 374 12.48 -11.58 -35.31
CA GLU A 374 11.65 -10.38 -35.53
C GLU A 374 10.19 -10.63 -35.16
N LYS A 375 9.65 -11.80 -35.47
CA LYS A 375 8.27 -12.18 -35.14
C LYS A 375 8.07 -12.59 -33.69
N THR A 376 9.12 -12.88 -32.93
CA THR A 376 9.06 -13.27 -31.52
C THR A 376 9.66 -12.20 -30.63
N MET A 377 10.95 -12.26 -30.36
CA MET A 377 11.67 -11.31 -29.47
C MET A 377 11.64 -9.88 -30.01
N GLY A 378 11.75 -9.69 -31.32
CA GLY A 378 11.75 -8.40 -32.01
C GLY A 378 10.43 -7.62 -31.86
N THR A 379 9.36 -8.25 -31.44
CA THR A 379 8.07 -7.58 -31.14
C THR A 379 8.14 -6.63 -29.93
N GLY A 380 9.17 -6.75 -29.08
CA GLY A 380 9.28 -5.99 -27.82
C GLY A 380 8.28 -6.42 -26.74
N LYS A 381 7.58 -7.55 -26.93
CA LYS A 381 6.59 -8.06 -25.99
C LYS A 381 7.20 -8.82 -24.81
N TYR A 382 8.41 -9.35 -24.96
CA TYR A 382 9.08 -10.21 -24.00
C TYR A 382 10.21 -9.50 -23.27
N PHE A 383 10.27 -9.70 -21.95
CA PHE A 383 11.37 -9.30 -21.08
C PHE A 383 11.95 -10.54 -20.43
N LEU A 384 13.20 -10.84 -20.72
CA LEU A 384 13.91 -12.00 -20.19
C LEU A 384 14.79 -11.60 -19.02
N PHE A 385 14.84 -12.44 -17.99
CA PHE A 385 15.77 -12.26 -16.87
C PHE A 385 17.05 -13.05 -17.14
N ASP A 386 18.14 -12.32 -17.26
CA ASP A 386 19.48 -12.89 -17.34
C ASP A 386 20.04 -13.10 -15.93
N HIS A 387 20.17 -14.37 -15.51
CA HIS A 387 20.53 -14.74 -14.16
C HIS A 387 22.01 -15.13 -14.07
N PHE A 388 22.89 -14.17 -13.92
CA PHE A 388 24.26 -14.44 -13.47
C PHE A 388 24.37 -14.22 -11.96
N GLY A 389 24.67 -15.29 -11.19
CA GLY A 389 24.91 -15.24 -9.74
C GLY A 389 23.72 -15.64 -8.89
N SER A 390 23.71 -15.21 -7.62
CA SER A 390 22.72 -15.62 -6.60
C SER A 390 21.26 -15.44 -7.03
N THR A 391 20.47 -16.48 -6.82
CA THR A 391 19.03 -16.56 -7.06
C THR A 391 18.22 -16.35 -5.77
N SER A 392 18.73 -15.56 -4.82
CA SER A 392 18.04 -15.28 -3.55
C SER A 392 16.59 -14.82 -3.75
N GLU A 393 15.73 -15.22 -2.81
CA GLU A 393 14.30 -14.92 -2.82
C GLU A 393 13.98 -13.44 -3.07
N ASP A 394 14.60 -12.54 -2.30
CA ASP A 394 14.34 -11.10 -2.42
C ASP A 394 14.78 -10.54 -3.78
N ARG A 395 15.84 -11.09 -4.36
CA ARG A 395 16.31 -10.70 -5.69
C ARG A 395 15.29 -11.08 -6.77
N ILE A 396 14.77 -12.30 -6.74
CA ILE A 396 13.76 -12.77 -7.70
C ILE A 396 12.47 -11.95 -7.57
N LEU A 397 11.96 -11.75 -6.37
CA LEU A 397 10.76 -10.93 -6.12
C LEU A 397 10.94 -9.48 -6.58
N ASN A 398 12.11 -8.88 -6.34
CA ASN A 398 12.42 -7.53 -6.81
C ASN A 398 12.49 -7.46 -8.34
N ARG A 399 13.00 -8.48 -9.03
CA ARG A 399 13.00 -8.56 -10.50
C ARG A 399 11.59 -8.73 -11.05
N MET A 400 10.77 -9.59 -10.47
CA MET A 400 9.35 -9.70 -10.83
C MET A 400 8.63 -8.37 -10.66
N ARG A 401 8.84 -7.67 -9.52
CA ARG A 401 8.25 -6.35 -9.28
C ARG A 401 8.71 -5.31 -10.32
N TYR A 402 9.99 -5.32 -10.70
CA TYR A 402 10.52 -4.45 -11.75
C TYR A 402 9.89 -4.76 -13.11
N MET A 403 9.80 -6.04 -13.50
CA MET A 403 9.15 -6.43 -14.75
C MET A 403 7.69 -5.98 -14.78
N ILE A 404 6.95 -6.14 -13.67
CA ILE A 404 5.54 -5.73 -13.61
C ILE A 404 5.40 -4.21 -13.63
N LYS A 405 6.08 -3.50 -12.72
CA LYS A 405 5.88 -2.05 -12.53
C LYS A 405 6.73 -1.18 -13.45
N GLY A 406 7.94 -1.64 -13.80
CA GLY A 406 8.90 -0.88 -14.62
C GLY A 406 8.79 -1.19 -16.11
N CYS A 407 8.53 -2.46 -16.46
CA CYS A 407 8.41 -2.89 -17.86
C CYS A 407 6.95 -3.10 -18.31
N ASN A 408 5.96 -2.91 -17.42
CA ASN A 408 4.52 -3.13 -17.66
C ASN A 408 4.18 -4.57 -18.07
N CYS A 409 4.86 -5.57 -17.46
CA CYS A 409 4.53 -6.96 -17.71
C CYS A 409 3.25 -7.35 -16.97
N ASN A 410 2.21 -7.71 -17.71
CA ASN A 410 0.91 -8.17 -17.17
C ASN A 410 0.94 -9.66 -16.83
N ILE A 411 1.93 -10.38 -17.35
CA ILE A 411 2.16 -11.79 -17.12
C ILE A 411 3.62 -11.98 -16.76
N VAL A 412 3.89 -12.74 -15.70
CA VAL A 412 5.25 -13.11 -15.30
C VAL A 412 5.35 -14.61 -15.11
N ILE A 413 6.36 -15.22 -15.71
CA ILE A 413 6.60 -16.67 -15.70
C ILE A 413 7.91 -16.93 -14.97
N LEU A 414 7.87 -17.82 -13.99
CA LEU A 414 9.02 -18.28 -13.21
C LEU A 414 9.27 -19.78 -13.47
N ASP A 415 10.38 -20.11 -14.13
CA ASP A 415 10.85 -21.47 -14.38
C ASP A 415 12.23 -21.69 -13.74
N HIS A 416 12.37 -22.40 -12.61
CA HIS A 416 11.34 -22.92 -11.74
C HIS A 416 11.59 -22.53 -10.26
N LEU A 417 10.54 -22.69 -9.44
CA LEU A 417 10.51 -22.28 -8.04
C LEU A 417 11.60 -22.91 -7.16
N SER A 418 11.98 -24.17 -7.40
CA SER A 418 12.93 -24.91 -6.55
C SER A 418 14.36 -24.34 -6.56
N ILE A 419 14.76 -23.63 -7.62
CA ILE A 419 16.09 -22.99 -7.68
C ILE A 419 16.16 -21.82 -6.69
N VAL A 420 15.06 -21.09 -6.54
CA VAL A 420 14.99 -19.94 -5.60
C VAL A 420 15.20 -20.38 -4.15
N VAL A 421 14.88 -21.63 -3.84
CA VAL A 421 14.93 -22.20 -2.49
C VAL A 421 16.27 -22.89 -2.19
N SER A 422 16.95 -23.40 -3.21
CA SER A 422 18.19 -24.19 -3.05
C SER A 422 19.39 -23.36 -2.56
N ASP A 423 19.31 -22.04 -2.63
CA ASP A 423 20.39 -21.11 -2.27
C ASP A 423 20.42 -20.75 -0.77
N GLN A 424 19.50 -21.30 0.04
CA GLN A 424 19.44 -21.05 1.49
C GLN A 424 20.03 -22.20 2.29
N GLU A 425 21.21 -21.97 2.85
CA GLU A 425 21.85 -22.92 3.77
C GLU A 425 21.06 -23.03 5.10
N GLY A 426 20.52 -24.23 5.38
CA GLY A 426 20.02 -24.62 6.71
C GLY A 426 18.58 -24.24 7.09
N GLY A 427 17.75 -23.79 6.17
CA GLY A 427 16.33 -23.47 6.41
C GLY A 427 15.38 -24.63 6.11
N ASP A 428 14.18 -24.62 6.74
CA ASP A 428 13.06 -25.50 6.37
C ASP A 428 12.53 -25.07 4.99
N GLU A 429 12.90 -25.80 3.95
CA GLU A 429 12.53 -25.56 2.54
C GLU A 429 11.03 -25.24 2.39
N ARG A 430 10.18 -25.85 3.20
CA ARG A 430 8.73 -25.62 3.15
C ARG A 430 8.36 -24.22 3.56
N LYS A 431 8.94 -23.71 4.65
CA LYS A 431 8.65 -22.34 5.14
C LYS A 431 9.09 -21.29 4.13
N VAL A 432 10.22 -21.51 3.47
CA VAL A 432 10.72 -20.61 2.44
C VAL A 432 9.79 -20.59 1.24
N ILE A 433 9.36 -21.77 0.76
CA ILE A 433 8.38 -21.86 -0.34
C ILE A 433 7.07 -21.18 0.03
N ASP A 434 6.56 -21.39 1.24
CA ASP A 434 5.32 -20.78 1.72
C ASP A 434 5.43 -19.24 1.76
N ALA A 435 6.56 -18.71 2.24
CA ALA A 435 6.82 -17.28 2.27
C ALA A 435 6.90 -16.68 0.86
N ILE A 436 7.63 -17.33 -0.06
CA ILE A 436 7.78 -16.89 -1.46
C ILE A 436 6.41 -16.90 -2.16
N MET A 437 5.66 -17.97 -2.05
CA MET A 437 4.33 -18.09 -2.66
C MET A 437 3.38 -17.01 -2.14
N THR A 438 3.42 -16.72 -0.83
CA THR A 438 2.62 -15.65 -0.22
C THR A 438 3.00 -14.29 -0.80
N LYS A 439 4.31 -13.98 -0.88
CA LYS A 439 4.79 -12.71 -1.46
C LYS A 439 4.44 -12.58 -2.94
N MET A 440 4.54 -13.67 -3.72
CA MET A 440 4.14 -13.68 -5.13
C MET A 440 2.62 -13.47 -5.30
N LYS A 441 1.80 -14.10 -4.45
CA LYS A 441 0.34 -13.88 -4.47
C LYS A 441 -0.02 -12.46 -4.11
N THR A 442 0.61 -11.90 -3.09
CA THR A 442 0.43 -10.48 -2.71
C THR A 442 0.79 -9.57 -3.88
N LEU A 443 1.95 -9.78 -4.52
CA LEU A 443 2.38 -9.00 -5.68
C LEU A 443 1.37 -9.11 -6.84
N ALA A 444 0.88 -10.30 -7.14
CA ALA A 444 -0.12 -10.54 -8.17
C ALA A 444 -1.43 -9.79 -7.87
N MET A 445 -1.93 -9.85 -6.63
CA MET A 445 -3.16 -9.16 -6.22
C MET A 445 -3.02 -7.63 -6.24
N GLU A 446 -1.89 -7.10 -5.78
CA GLU A 446 -1.63 -5.65 -5.74
C GLU A 446 -1.49 -5.03 -7.13
N THR A 447 -0.97 -5.80 -8.08
CA THR A 447 -0.63 -5.29 -9.42
C THR A 447 -1.62 -5.71 -10.50
N GLY A 448 -2.43 -6.72 -10.25
CA GLY A 448 -3.27 -7.37 -11.26
C GLY A 448 -2.49 -8.23 -12.25
N ALA A 449 -1.17 -8.39 -12.10
CA ALA A 449 -0.38 -9.25 -12.97
C ALA A 449 -0.65 -10.74 -12.70
N SER A 450 -0.74 -11.56 -13.75
CA SER A 450 -0.86 -13.00 -13.61
C SER A 450 0.53 -13.64 -13.49
N VAL A 451 0.72 -14.52 -12.51
CA VAL A 451 2.00 -15.18 -12.24
C VAL A 451 1.89 -16.67 -12.53
N PHE A 452 2.73 -17.15 -13.45
CA PHE A 452 2.85 -18.56 -13.78
C PHE A 452 4.14 -19.11 -13.16
N ILE A 453 4.03 -20.21 -12.41
CA ILE A 453 5.14 -20.80 -11.68
C ILE A 453 5.29 -22.25 -12.09
N ILE A 454 6.47 -22.63 -12.54
CA ILE A 454 6.81 -24.02 -12.76
C ILE A 454 7.34 -24.61 -11.44
N SER A 455 6.78 -25.75 -11.05
CA SER A 455 7.17 -26.46 -9.83
C SER A 455 7.49 -27.91 -10.12
N HIS A 456 8.55 -28.43 -9.51
CA HIS A 456 8.88 -29.85 -9.56
C HIS A 456 8.06 -30.67 -8.56
N LEU A 457 7.97 -31.97 -8.84
CA LEU A 457 7.34 -32.95 -7.96
C LEU A 457 8.39 -33.63 -7.07
N LYS A 458 7.94 -34.09 -5.91
CA LYS A 458 8.66 -35.09 -5.13
C LYS A 458 8.58 -36.45 -5.85
N ARG A 459 9.58 -37.28 -5.62
CA ARG A 459 9.53 -38.67 -6.11
C ARG A 459 8.33 -39.36 -5.46
N PRO A 460 7.48 -40.01 -6.25
CA PRO A 460 6.32 -40.76 -5.74
C PRO A 460 6.75 -42.02 -4.99
N GLU A 461 5.92 -42.41 -4.03
CA GLU A 461 5.97 -43.77 -3.45
C GLU A 461 5.13 -44.68 -4.38
N GLY A 462 5.76 -45.45 -5.23
CA GLY A 462 5.08 -46.37 -6.18
C GLY A 462 5.42 -46.09 -7.63
N LYS A 463 4.42 -46.14 -8.54
CA LYS A 463 4.62 -45.94 -9.98
C LYS A 463 5.22 -44.57 -10.24
N THR A 464 6.35 -44.55 -10.97
CA THR A 464 7.06 -43.30 -11.24
C THR A 464 6.30 -42.43 -12.24
N HIS A 465 6.58 -41.11 -12.21
CA HIS A 465 5.95 -40.18 -13.16
C HIS A 465 6.34 -40.51 -14.61
N GLU A 466 7.57 -40.98 -14.81
CA GLU A 466 8.12 -41.43 -16.11
C GLU A 466 7.40 -42.65 -16.69
N GLU A 467 6.76 -43.43 -15.84
CA GLU A 467 5.93 -44.61 -16.21
C GLU A 467 4.44 -44.27 -16.29
N GLY A 468 4.07 -42.97 -16.32
CA GLY A 468 2.68 -42.51 -16.37
C GLY A 468 1.96 -42.53 -15.02
N GLY A 469 2.71 -42.44 -13.90
CA GLY A 469 2.14 -42.29 -12.57
C GLY A 469 1.32 -41.01 -12.46
N ARG A 470 0.11 -41.11 -11.88
CA ARG A 470 -0.80 -39.97 -11.68
C ARG A 470 -0.19 -38.92 -10.73
N VAL A 471 -0.31 -37.67 -11.11
CA VAL A 471 0.14 -36.52 -10.31
C VAL A 471 -0.95 -36.08 -9.32
N THR A 472 -0.55 -35.80 -8.09
CA THR A 472 -1.44 -35.30 -7.03
C THR A 472 -0.88 -34.02 -6.38
N LEU A 473 -1.74 -33.21 -5.76
CA LEU A 473 -1.33 -32.00 -5.04
C LEU A 473 -0.31 -32.28 -3.92
N GLY A 474 -0.40 -33.43 -3.25
CA GLY A 474 0.51 -33.82 -2.18
C GLY A 474 1.94 -34.08 -2.62
N GLN A 475 2.17 -34.32 -3.92
CA GLN A 475 3.49 -34.57 -4.52
C GLN A 475 4.23 -33.27 -4.92
N LEU A 476 3.58 -32.11 -4.87
CA LEU A 476 4.27 -30.84 -5.10
C LEU A 476 5.42 -30.68 -4.09
N ARG A 477 6.59 -30.28 -4.55
CA ARG A 477 7.74 -30.03 -3.67
C ARG A 477 7.45 -28.80 -2.83
N GLY A 478 7.48 -28.90 -1.49
CA GLY A 478 7.00 -27.85 -0.59
C GLY A 478 5.48 -27.81 -0.38
N SER A 479 4.75 -28.85 -0.67
CA SER A 479 3.34 -29.06 -0.97
C SER A 479 2.26 -28.21 -0.27
N GLY A 480 2.43 -27.79 0.98
CA GLY A 480 1.37 -27.09 1.73
C GLY A 480 1.03 -25.72 1.15
N GLY A 481 2.02 -24.83 1.09
CA GLY A 481 1.81 -23.45 0.65
C GLY A 481 1.49 -23.32 -0.85
N ILE A 482 2.15 -24.12 -1.69
CA ILE A 482 1.85 -24.10 -3.14
C ILE A 482 0.40 -24.48 -3.38
N ALA A 483 -0.03 -25.62 -2.79
CA ALA A 483 -1.40 -26.10 -2.96
C ALA A 483 -2.46 -25.15 -2.38
N GLN A 484 -2.15 -24.44 -1.30
CA GLN A 484 -3.07 -23.48 -0.66
C GLN A 484 -3.15 -22.16 -1.41
N ILE A 485 -2.02 -21.60 -1.81
CA ILE A 485 -1.91 -20.23 -2.33
C ILE A 485 -2.26 -20.15 -3.82
N ALA A 486 -1.85 -21.15 -4.64
CA ALA A 486 -2.17 -21.16 -6.06
C ALA A 486 -3.68 -21.07 -6.31
N ASP A 487 -4.09 -20.28 -7.30
CA ASP A 487 -5.48 -20.21 -7.75
C ASP A 487 -5.81 -21.38 -8.68
N MET A 488 -4.83 -21.83 -9.44
CA MET A 488 -4.92 -22.98 -10.33
C MET A 488 -3.64 -23.82 -10.28
N THR A 489 -3.79 -25.12 -10.39
CA THR A 489 -2.65 -26.06 -10.53
C THR A 489 -2.90 -27.01 -11.69
N ILE A 490 -2.02 -26.96 -12.66
CA ILE A 490 -2.04 -27.76 -13.90
C ILE A 490 -0.93 -28.80 -13.82
N ALA A 491 -1.24 -30.06 -14.03
CA ALA A 491 -0.28 -31.14 -14.10
C ALA A 491 -0.18 -31.69 -15.52
N LEU A 492 1.05 -32.02 -15.93
CA LEU A 492 1.33 -32.78 -17.15
C LEU A 492 1.76 -34.17 -16.73
N GLU A 493 1.04 -35.18 -17.22
CA GLU A 493 1.31 -36.59 -16.99
C GLU A 493 1.67 -37.26 -18.33
N ARG A 494 2.72 -38.08 -18.38
CA ARG A 494 3.17 -38.72 -19.60
C ARG A 494 3.82 -40.04 -19.28
N ASP A 495 3.46 -41.09 -20.00
CA ASP A 495 4.13 -42.39 -19.94
C ASP A 495 5.23 -42.47 -21.02
N GLN A 496 6.47 -42.19 -20.59
CA GLN A 496 7.64 -42.24 -21.49
C GLN A 496 8.09 -43.67 -21.79
N GLN A 497 7.61 -44.64 -21.01
CA GLN A 497 7.96 -46.07 -21.15
C GLN A 497 6.84 -46.86 -21.81
N HIS A 498 5.77 -46.24 -22.29
CA HIS A 498 4.66 -46.90 -22.95
C HIS A 498 5.15 -47.76 -24.11
N GLU A 499 4.55 -48.96 -24.32
CA GLU A 499 4.93 -49.90 -25.39
C GLU A 499 4.78 -49.25 -26.77
N ASP A 500 3.67 -48.55 -27.01
CA ASP A 500 3.43 -47.80 -28.24
C ASP A 500 4.24 -46.48 -28.28
N PRO A 501 5.14 -46.31 -29.28
CA PRO A 501 5.96 -45.12 -29.45
C PRO A 501 5.15 -43.83 -29.66
N GLU A 502 3.95 -43.88 -30.24
CA GLU A 502 3.10 -42.72 -30.42
C GLU A 502 2.56 -42.23 -29.08
N MET A 503 2.14 -43.15 -28.23
CA MET A 503 1.65 -42.86 -26.89
C MET A 503 2.72 -42.24 -25.99
N ARG A 504 4.01 -42.57 -26.21
CA ARG A 504 5.13 -41.91 -25.47
C ARG A 504 5.20 -40.42 -25.68
N ASN A 505 4.62 -39.88 -26.75
CA ASN A 505 4.63 -38.45 -27.06
C ASN A 505 3.34 -37.74 -26.67
N ILE A 506 2.38 -38.45 -26.04
CA ILE A 506 1.12 -37.87 -25.59
C ILE A 506 1.22 -37.55 -24.11
N SER A 507 0.93 -36.29 -23.76
CA SER A 507 0.83 -35.82 -22.39
C SER A 507 -0.63 -35.59 -22.03
N THR A 508 -1.08 -36.17 -20.93
CA THR A 508 -2.39 -35.85 -20.32
C THR A 508 -2.27 -34.58 -19.50
N VAL A 509 -3.11 -33.58 -19.78
CA VAL A 509 -3.21 -32.39 -18.99
C VAL A 509 -4.31 -32.55 -17.96
N ARG A 510 -3.95 -32.40 -16.70
CA ARG A 510 -4.87 -32.56 -15.57
C ARG A 510 -4.92 -31.30 -14.73
N ILE A 511 -6.11 -30.85 -14.39
CA ILE A 511 -6.34 -29.80 -13.39
C ILE A 511 -6.38 -30.44 -12.00
N LEU A 512 -5.41 -30.10 -11.16
CA LEU A 512 -5.36 -30.58 -9.78
C LEU A 512 -6.10 -29.62 -8.83
N LYS A 513 -6.15 -28.34 -9.16
CA LYS A 513 -6.85 -27.30 -8.41
C LYS A 513 -7.35 -26.22 -9.35
N ASN A 514 -8.57 -25.77 -9.11
CA ASN A 514 -9.16 -24.64 -9.80
C ASN A 514 -10.07 -23.89 -8.82
N ARG A 515 -9.60 -22.77 -8.30
CA ARG A 515 -10.34 -21.98 -7.31
C ARG A 515 -11.58 -21.31 -7.91
N PHE A 516 -11.58 -21.06 -9.21
CA PHE A 516 -12.67 -20.33 -9.87
C PHE A 516 -13.87 -21.21 -10.20
N THR A 517 -13.67 -22.35 -10.87
CA THR A 517 -14.78 -23.24 -11.25
C THR A 517 -14.99 -24.38 -10.25
N GLY A 518 -13.97 -24.72 -9.46
CA GLY A 518 -13.95 -25.91 -8.62
C GLY A 518 -13.72 -27.23 -9.39
N GLU A 519 -13.75 -27.19 -10.73
CA GLU A 519 -13.58 -28.38 -11.57
C GLU A 519 -12.14 -28.87 -11.57
N THR A 520 -11.96 -30.19 -11.42
CA THR A 520 -10.67 -30.89 -11.45
C THR A 520 -10.76 -32.16 -12.28
N GLY A 521 -9.64 -32.67 -12.75
CA GLY A 521 -9.59 -33.89 -13.57
C GLY A 521 -8.84 -33.68 -14.88
N ILE A 522 -8.93 -34.64 -15.79
CA ILE A 522 -8.32 -34.57 -17.11
C ILE A 522 -9.09 -33.53 -17.94
N CYS A 523 -8.38 -32.61 -18.57
CA CYS A 523 -8.99 -31.58 -19.42
C CYS A 523 -8.68 -31.73 -20.90
N CYS A 524 -7.48 -32.21 -21.27
CA CYS A 524 -7.11 -32.46 -22.66
C CYS A 524 -5.88 -33.36 -22.74
N TYR A 525 -5.56 -33.78 -23.97
CA TYR A 525 -4.38 -34.53 -24.33
C TYR A 525 -3.56 -33.73 -25.32
N LEU A 526 -2.24 -33.70 -25.12
CA LEU A 526 -1.31 -32.94 -25.96
C LEU A 526 -0.30 -33.88 -26.59
N GLN A 527 -0.18 -33.84 -27.90
CA GLN A 527 0.81 -34.63 -28.65
C GLN A 527 2.00 -33.72 -28.98
N TYR A 528 3.20 -34.19 -28.63
CA TYR A 528 4.45 -33.55 -29.02
C TYR A 528 4.95 -34.12 -30.33
N SER A 529 5.20 -33.29 -31.33
CA SER A 529 5.81 -33.63 -32.60
C SER A 529 7.31 -33.34 -32.58
N LYS A 530 8.14 -34.34 -32.63
CA LYS A 530 9.62 -34.18 -32.72
C LYS A 530 10.05 -33.43 -33.99
N MET A 531 9.29 -33.57 -35.08
CA MET A 531 9.60 -32.96 -36.36
C MET A 531 9.35 -31.46 -36.37
N THR A 532 8.27 -31.01 -35.71
CA THR A 532 7.90 -29.59 -35.71
C THR A 532 8.27 -28.90 -34.41
N GLY A 533 8.65 -29.61 -33.35
CA GLY A 533 8.86 -29.07 -32.03
C GLY A 533 7.58 -28.54 -31.35
N ARG A 534 6.39 -28.79 -31.93
CA ARG A 534 5.09 -28.28 -31.45
C ARG A 534 4.41 -29.26 -30.51
N MET A 535 3.61 -28.72 -29.59
CA MET A 535 2.74 -29.49 -28.70
C MET A 535 1.29 -29.08 -28.97
N VAL A 536 0.50 -29.97 -29.56
CA VAL A 536 -0.87 -29.68 -30.03
C VAL A 536 -1.92 -30.52 -29.33
N GLU A 537 -3.12 -29.99 -29.14
CA GLU A 537 -4.24 -30.73 -28.55
C GLU A 537 -4.75 -31.79 -29.51
N VAL A 538 -4.96 -33.01 -29.00
CA VAL A 538 -5.47 -34.16 -29.74
C VAL A 538 -6.67 -34.78 -29.04
N ALA A 539 -7.44 -35.59 -29.77
CA ALA A 539 -8.53 -36.35 -29.19
C ALA A 539 -7.99 -37.38 -28.16
N GLN A 540 -8.86 -37.81 -27.25
CA GLN A 540 -8.52 -38.87 -26.28
C GLN A 540 -7.99 -40.12 -26.97
N PRO A 541 -6.81 -40.61 -26.61
CA PRO A 541 -6.24 -41.83 -27.20
C PRO A 541 -7.10 -43.05 -26.88
N SER A 542 -7.33 -43.89 -27.87
CA SER A 542 -8.22 -45.05 -27.78
C SER A 542 -7.79 -46.12 -26.76
N SER A 543 -6.49 -46.18 -26.41
CA SER A 543 -5.95 -47.12 -25.42
C SER A 543 -6.28 -46.74 -23.94
N GLN A 544 -6.77 -45.53 -23.68
CA GLN A 544 -7.17 -45.10 -22.33
C GLN A 544 -8.68 -45.28 -22.03
N MET A 545 -9.47 -45.77 -22.97
CA MET A 545 -10.91 -45.98 -22.74
C MET A 545 -11.24 -47.19 -21.84
N SER A 546 -10.25 -47.99 -21.43
CA SER A 546 -10.47 -49.23 -20.67
C SER A 546 -10.15 -49.18 -19.17
N GLY A 547 -9.87 -48.01 -18.60
CA GLY A 547 -9.36 -47.87 -17.23
C GLY A 547 -10.21 -47.14 -16.21
N ASP A 548 -11.29 -46.45 -16.60
CA ASP A 548 -12.17 -45.68 -15.70
C ASP A 548 -13.63 -46.23 -15.73
N LEU A 549 -13.84 -47.41 -15.16
CA LEU A 549 -15.16 -47.93 -14.72
C LEU A 549 -15.07 -48.28 -13.24
#